data_bfa17c3f12c5c5ea74d3eb61ca22294e
#
_entry.id   bfa17c3f12c5c5ea74d3eb61ca22294e
#
_cell.length_a   1.000
_cell.length_b   1.000
_cell.length_c   1.000
_cell.angle_alpha   90.00
_cell.angle_beta   90.00
_cell.angle_gamma   90.00
#
_symmetry.space_group_name_H-M   'P 1'
#
loop_
_entity.id
_entity.type
_entity.pdbx_description
1 polymer ?
#
loop_
_entity_poly.entity_id
_entity_poly.type
_entity_poly.pdbx_seq_one_letter_code
_entity_poly.pdbx_strand_id
1 'polypeptide(L)'
;MDAHLDELGQLADTAGAGVVGRTYQRIEAPTPNLYLGQGKVEELKGLLLKAGSTLVLFDEPLSPVQGTNLERALAVRVMDRTEVILDIFATRARSAEAKMQVELAQLEYLLPRLTRMWTHLSRIRGGIGLRGPGETQLETDRRAIRRKISVLKKRLEDVADHRANQRRGRRDLPSAALIGYTNAGKSSMLKALSGDDLFVEDRLFATLDTLTREVDVGGGYRVRLTDTVGFIRKLPHHLVASFRATLEEARAAELLLHVIDASHPAWEHQVEVVENVLEEMGLYEPGGGKRDAGSGKRDARSGKRDAGCERPERKRVIYVFNKADLLPDPDAFLEHVREHYPHAVLTSTHPASRIPHPGMGVEGLRSVLRASAQALRPVARIQVPVADGKLIAALHRDSEVMSEVQVDGVVEVTARVEARLLGKLRQQGITVEISV
;
A
#
# COMPACT_ATOMS: atom_id res chain seq x y z
N MET A 1 -8.37 7.75 -21.74
CA MET A 1 -9.78 7.61 -21.31
C MET A 1 -10.18 6.15 -21.24
N ASP A 2 -9.80 5.36 -22.26
CA ASP A 2 -10.11 3.91 -22.28
C ASP A 2 -9.44 3.17 -21.11
N ALA A 3 -8.20 3.46 -20.77
CA ALA A 3 -7.52 2.87 -19.61
C ALA A 3 -8.25 3.08 -18.27
N HIS A 4 -9.00 4.17 -18.11
CA HIS A 4 -9.80 4.43 -16.92
C HIS A 4 -11.04 3.54 -16.86
N LEU A 5 -11.70 3.33 -18.00
CA LEU A 5 -12.85 2.44 -18.10
C LEU A 5 -12.43 0.97 -18.04
N ASP A 6 -11.22 0.65 -18.50
CA ASP A 6 -10.66 -0.69 -18.38
C ASP A 6 -10.41 -1.03 -16.91
N GLU A 7 -9.81 -0.12 -16.14
CA GLU A 7 -9.60 -0.30 -14.70
C GLU A 7 -10.93 -0.42 -13.94
N LEU A 8 -11.93 0.41 -14.26
CA LEU A 8 -13.26 0.29 -13.66
C LEU A 8 -13.92 -1.04 -14.03
N GLY A 9 -13.71 -1.53 -15.26
CA GLY A 9 -14.15 -2.84 -15.70
C GLY A 9 -13.51 -3.98 -14.91
N GLN A 10 -12.21 -3.90 -14.62
CA GLN A 10 -11.50 -4.86 -13.77
C GLN A 10 -12.01 -4.83 -12.31
N LEU A 11 -12.36 -3.63 -11.79
CA LEU A 11 -13.01 -3.51 -10.48
C LEU A 11 -14.37 -4.20 -10.47
N ALA A 12 -15.19 -3.99 -11.51
CA ALA A 12 -16.48 -4.64 -11.66
C ALA A 12 -16.35 -6.18 -11.68
N ASP A 13 -15.43 -6.71 -12.49
CA ASP A 13 -15.15 -8.15 -12.56
C ASP A 13 -14.68 -8.70 -11.21
N THR A 14 -13.80 -7.97 -10.52
CA THR A 14 -13.32 -8.34 -9.18
C THR A 14 -14.45 -8.38 -8.16
N ALA A 15 -15.43 -7.48 -8.29
CA ALA A 15 -16.65 -7.45 -7.46
C ALA A 15 -17.69 -8.51 -7.88
N GLY A 16 -17.44 -9.25 -8.99
CA GLY A 16 -18.33 -10.30 -9.50
C GLY A 16 -19.42 -9.78 -10.44
N ALA A 17 -19.27 -8.57 -10.99
CA ALA A 17 -20.22 -7.98 -11.94
C ALA A 17 -19.70 -8.06 -13.38
N GLY A 18 -20.54 -8.53 -14.31
CA GLY A 18 -20.23 -8.56 -15.74
C GLY A 18 -20.44 -7.20 -16.40
N VAL A 19 -19.45 -6.69 -17.14
CA VAL A 19 -19.55 -5.45 -17.91
C VAL A 19 -20.24 -5.69 -19.23
N VAL A 20 -21.43 -5.13 -19.42
CA VAL A 20 -22.25 -5.26 -20.64
C VAL A 20 -22.15 -4.08 -21.59
N GLY A 21 -21.58 -2.96 -21.15
CA GLY A 21 -21.36 -1.77 -21.96
C GLY A 21 -20.56 -0.71 -21.25
N ARG A 22 -19.97 0.20 -22.03
CA ARG A 22 -19.16 1.33 -21.52
C ARG A 22 -19.56 2.59 -22.27
N THR A 23 -19.63 3.70 -21.54
CA THR A 23 -19.88 5.01 -22.13
C THR A 23 -19.15 6.08 -21.31
N TYR A 24 -18.92 7.23 -21.92
CA TYR A 24 -18.31 8.37 -21.25
C TYR A 24 -18.91 9.68 -21.74
N GLN A 25 -18.72 10.72 -20.96
CA GLN A 25 -19.04 12.09 -21.34
C GLN A 25 -17.88 13.00 -20.93
N ARG A 26 -17.45 13.86 -21.85
CA ARG A 26 -16.54 14.94 -21.51
C ARG A 26 -17.36 16.09 -20.94
N ILE A 27 -17.07 16.50 -19.71
CA ILE A 27 -17.75 17.57 -18.98
C ILE A 27 -16.73 18.57 -18.47
N GLU A 28 -17.04 19.88 -18.53
CA GLU A 28 -16.20 20.91 -17.95
C GLU A 28 -16.35 20.96 -16.42
N ALA A 29 -17.58 20.81 -15.94
CA ALA A 29 -17.88 20.69 -14.53
C ALA A 29 -19.06 19.74 -14.28
N PRO A 30 -19.03 18.93 -13.20
CA PRO A 30 -20.14 18.07 -12.83
C PRO A 30 -21.39 18.87 -12.49
N THR A 31 -22.56 18.42 -12.95
CA THR A 31 -23.81 19.06 -12.53
C THR A 31 -24.12 18.72 -11.07
N PRO A 32 -24.58 19.69 -10.25
CA PRO A 32 -24.87 19.46 -8.83
C PRO A 32 -25.90 18.35 -8.57
N ASN A 33 -26.85 18.18 -9.48
CA ASN A 33 -27.98 17.26 -9.32
C ASN A 33 -27.70 15.83 -9.83
N LEU A 34 -27.12 15.68 -11.02
CA LEU A 34 -27.02 14.39 -11.73
C LEU A 34 -25.59 14.01 -12.10
N TYR A 35 -24.58 14.85 -11.78
CA TYR A 35 -23.21 14.73 -12.25
C TYR A 35 -23.11 14.91 -13.79
N LEU A 36 -23.90 14.19 -14.56
CA LEU A 36 -24.01 14.21 -16.02
C LEU A 36 -25.02 15.23 -16.53
N GLY A 37 -24.95 15.59 -17.79
CA GLY A 37 -25.99 16.35 -18.47
C GLY A 37 -27.26 15.50 -18.71
N GLN A 38 -28.41 16.16 -18.76
CA GLN A 38 -29.71 15.48 -18.89
C GLN A 38 -29.81 14.59 -20.13
N GLY A 39 -29.31 15.07 -21.29
CA GLY A 39 -29.27 14.27 -22.52
C GLY A 39 -28.46 12.99 -22.40
N LYS A 40 -27.33 13.02 -21.65
CA LYS A 40 -26.51 11.81 -21.40
C LYS A 40 -27.22 10.83 -20.46
N VAL A 41 -27.99 11.31 -19.52
CA VAL A 41 -28.81 10.44 -18.64
C VAL A 41 -29.90 9.71 -19.44
N GLU A 42 -30.57 10.39 -20.39
CA GLU A 42 -31.54 9.73 -21.27
C GLU A 42 -30.90 8.74 -22.25
N GLU A 43 -29.72 9.08 -22.82
CA GLU A 43 -28.92 8.13 -23.61
C GLU A 43 -28.59 6.86 -22.80
N LEU A 44 -28.08 7.06 -21.57
CA LEU A 44 -27.69 5.99 -20.68
C LEU A 44 -28.88 5.10 -20.32
N LYS A 45 -30.07 5.69 -20.09
CA LYS A 45 -31.31 4.96 -19.84
C LYS A 45 -31.69 4.08 -21.03
N GLY A 46 -31.54 4.59 -22.25
CA GLY A 46 -31.76 3.81 -23.45
C GLY A 46 -30.77 2.65 -23.62
N LEU A 47 -29.52 2.84 -23.25
CA LEU A 47 -28.50 1.79 -23.27
C LEU A 47 -28.78 0.71 -22.22
N LEU A 48 -29.17 1.10 -21.01
CA LEU A 48 -29.54 0.18 -19.91
C LEU A 48 -30.71 -0.73 -20.28
N LEU A 49 -31.74 -0.16 -20.90
CA LEU A 49 -32.90 -0.94 -21.36
C LEU A 49 -32.51 -1.95 -22.45
N LYS A 50 -31.65 -1.55 -23.40
CA LYS A 50 -31.17 -2.44 -24.46
C LYS A 50 -30.28 -3.56 -23.94
N ALA A 51 -29.44 -3.26 -22.96
CA ALA A 51 -28.48 -4.21 -22.37
C ALA A 51 -29.12 -5.08 -21.27
N GLY A 52 -30.32 -4.75 -20.76
CA GLY A 52 -30.92 -5.43 -19.62
C GLY A 52 -30.10 -5.28 -18.33
N SER A 53 -29.32 -4.21 -18.20
CA SER A 53 -28.48 -4.00 -17.04
C SER A 53 -29.25 -3.46 -15.85
N THR A 54 -28.94 -3.95 -14.66
CA THR A 54 -29.53 -3.53 -13.38
C THR A 54 -28.63 -2.64 -12.54
N LEU A 55 -27.40 -2.38 -13.01
CA LEU A 55 -26.37 -1.65 -12.28
C LEU A 55 -25.63 -0.69 -13.22
N VAL A 56 -25.32 0.50 -12.72
CA VAL A 56 -24.42 1.47 -13.35
C VAL A 56 -23.26 1.78 -12.40
N LEU A 57 -22.05 1.70 -12.92
CA LEU A 57 -20.83 2.07 -12.19
C LEU A 57 -20.27 3.40 -12.71
N PHE A 58 -19.96 4.30 -11.79
CA PHE A 58 -19.29 5.57 -12.06
C PHE A 58 -17.82 5.54 -11.65
N ASP A 59 -16.92 5.98 -12.53
CA ASP A 59 -15.49 6.10 -12.23
C ASP A 59 -15.16 7.29 -11.31
N GLU A 60 -16.09 8.24 -11.17
CA GLU A 60 -15.95 9.41 -10.31
C GLU A 60 -16.75 9.25 -9.01
N PRO A 61 -16.27 9.81 -7.89
CA PRO A 61 -17.04 9.84 -6.65
C PRO A 61 -18.33 10.65 -6.84
N LEU A 62 -19.45 10.08 -6.42
CA LEU A 62 -20.75 10.75 -6.46
C LEU A 62 -21.08 11.34 -5.10
N SER A 63 -21.57 12.58 -5.10
CA SER A 63 -22.22 13.11 -3.88
C SER A 63 -23.48 12.29 -3.54
N PRO A 64 -23.91 12.27 -2.28
CA PRO A 64 -25.13 11.56 -1.89
C PRO A 64 -26.39 12.01 -2.66
N VAL A 65 -26.39 13.28 -3.11
CA VAL A 65 -27.48 13.85 -3.95
C VAL A 65 -27.46 13.28 -5.34
N GLN A 66 -26.29 13.31 -5.97
CA GLN A 66 -26.09 12.84 -7.34
C GLN A 66 -26.43 11.36 -7.46
N GLY A 67 -25.92 10.52 -6.56
CA GLY A 67 -26.22 9.09 -6.55
C GLY A 67 -27.73 8.82 -6.48
N THR A 68 -28.42 9.41 -5.51
CA THR A 68 -29.89 9.21 -5.34
C THR A 68 -30.68 9.72 -6.56
N ASN A 69 -30.30 10.87 -7.14
CA ASN A 69 -31.01 11.42 -8.28
C ASN A 69 -30.76 10.60 -9.55
N LEU A 70 -29.54 10.06 -9.72
CA LEU A 70 -29.23 9.15 -10.83
C LEU A 70 -30.00 7.84 -10.71
N GLU A 71 -30.06 7.23 -9.53
CA GLU A 71 -30.88 6.03 -9.30
C GLU A 71 -32.34 6.23 -9.66
N ARG A 72 -32.90 7.40 -9.27
CA ARG A 72 -34.31 7.74 -9.64
C ARG A 72 -34.49 7.95 -11.14
N ALA A 73 -33.54 8.64 -11.78
CA ALA A 73 -33.59 8.93 -13.21
C ALA A 73 -33.43 7.68 -14.06
N LEU A 74 -32.49 6.80 -13.67
CA LEU A 74 -32.16 5.58 -14.41
C LEU A 74 -33.02 4.37 -14.03
N ALA A 75 -33.67 4.40 -12.87
CA ALA A 75 -34.46 3.31 -12.28
C ALA A 75 -33.63 2.01 -12.05
N VAL A 76 -32.33 2.12 -11.91
CA VAL A 76 -31.38 1.04 -11.58
C VAL A 76 -30.45 1.45 -10.45
N ARG A 77 -29.76 0.49 -9.83
CA ARG A 77 -28.72 0.76 -8.84
C ARG A 77 -27.58 1.54 -9.46
N VAL A 78 -27.10 2.57 -8.76
CA VAL A 78 -25.92 3.36 -9.13
C VAL A 78 -24.89 3.27 -8.03
N MET A 79 -23.69 2.82 -8.38
CA MET A 79 -22.54 2.76 -7.48
C MET A 79 -21.41 3.61 -8.03
N ASP A 80 -20.70 4.30 -7.16
CA ASP A 80 -19.47 4.95 -7.55
C ASP A 80 -18.26 4.02 -7.32
N ARG A 81 -17.10 4.42 -7.83
CA ARG A 81 -15.84 3.69 -7.67
C ARG A 81 -15.53 3.34 -6.22
N THR A 82 -15.82 4.27 -5.29
CA THR A 82 -15.57 4.08 -3.86
C THR A 82 -16.40 2.93 -3.30
N GLU A 83 -17.67 2.86 -3.68
CA GLU A 83 -18.59 1.82 -3.21
C GLU A 83 -18.17 0.44 -3.73
N VAL A 84 -17.76 0.35 -5.01
CA VAL A 84 -17.24 -0.91 -5.59
C VAL A 84 -15.98 -1.38 -4.86
N ILE A 85 -15.03 -0.48 -4.57
CA ILE A 85 -13.82 -0.82 -3.80
C ILE A 85 -14.17 -1.32 -2.41
N LEU A 86 -15.12 -0.67 -1.71
CA LEU A 86 -15.59 -1.11 -0.40
C LEU A 86 -16.23 -2.50 -0.42
N ASP A 87 -16.97 -2.83 -1.47
CA ASP A 87 -17.56 -4.16 -1.66
C ASP A 87 -16.48 -5.23 -1.86
N ILE A 88 -15.48 -4.95 -2.71
CA ILE A 88 -14.32 -5.83 -2.89
C ILE A 88 -13.62 -6.07 -1.55
N PHE A 89 -13.37 -5.00 -0.79
CA PHE A 89 -12.72 -5.11 0.51
C PHE A 89 -13.55 -5.90 1.53
N ALA A 90 -14.86 -5.75 1.53
CA ALA A 90 -15.74 -6.50 2.41
C ALA A 90 -15.68 -8.02 2.16
N THR A 91 -15.51 -8.42 0.90
CA THR A 91 -15.37 -9.84 0.54
C THR A 91 -13.96 -10.37 0.81
N ARG A 92 -12.92 -9.52 0.78
CA ARG A 92 -11.52 -9.92 0.94
C ARG A 92 -11.02 -9.88 2.38
N ALA A 93 -11.63 -9.10 3.26
CA ALA A 93 -11.22 -8.98 4.66
C ALA A 93 -11.37 -10.31 5.41
N ARG A 94 -10.25 -10.91 5.85
CA ARG A 94 -10.24 -12.17 6.59
C ARG A 94 -9.94 -11.95 8.06
N SER A 95 -8.94 -11.13 8.40
CA SER A 95 -8.57 -10.83 9.77
C SER A 95 -9.63 -9.98 10.48
N ALA A 96 -9.69 -10.07 11.81
CA ALA A 96 -10.56 -9.22 12.62
C ALA A 96 -10.27 -7.75 12.44
N GLU A 97 -8.99 -7.40 12.25
CA GLU A 97 -8.55 -6.03 12.02
C GLU A 97 -9.00 -5.51 10.66
N ALA A 98 -8.75 -6.25 9.56
CA ALA A 98 -9.21 -5.87 8.23
C ALA A 98 -10.74 -5.70 8.18
N LYS A 99 -11.48 -6.59 8.85
CA LYS A 99 -12.94 -6.47 8.96
C LYS A 99 -13.35 -5.18 9.68
N MET A 100 -12.68 -4.82 10.78
CA MET A 100 -12.95 -3.56 11.50
C MET A 100 -12.61 -2.33 10.64
N GLN A 101 -11.51 -2.38 9.88
CA GLN A 101 -11.09 -1.31 8.96
C GLN A 101 -12.12 -1.11 7.84
N VAL A 102 -12.56 -2.19 7.21
CA VAL A 102 -13.59 -2.14 6.16
C VAL A 102 -14.91 -1.64 6.71
N GLU A 103 -15.35 -2.14 7.88
CA GLU A 103 -16.57 -1.69 8.54
C GLU A 103 -16.53 -0.20 8.87
N LEU A 104 -15.37 0.29 9.37
CA LEU A 104 -15.16 1.72 9.63
C LEU A 104 -15.32 2.53 8.34
N ALA A 105 -14.65 2.13 7.27
CA ALA A 105 -14.71 2.81 5.97
C ALA A 105 -16.13 2.83 5.39
N GLN A 106 -16.85 1.70 5.46
CA GLN A 106 -18.25 1.61 5.03
C GLN A 106 -19.16 2.55 5.84
N LEU A 107 -18.98 2.61 7.17
CA LEU A 107 -19.78 3.50 8.02
C LEU A 107 -19.49 4.97 7.75
N GLU A 108 -18.22 5.35 7.51
CA GLU A 108 -17.84 6.71 7.15
C GLU A 108 -18.38 7.11 5.76
N TYR A 109 -18.40 6.19 4.80
CA TYR A 109 -19.01 6.39 3.48
C TYR A 109 -20.53 6.53 3.55
N LEU A 110 -21.19 5.72 4.39
CA LEU A 110 -22.65 5.70 4.54
C LEU A 110 -23.19 6.89 5.35
N LEU A 111 -22.45 7.36 6.35
CA LEU A 111 -22.90 8.40 7.29
C LEU A 111 -23.44 9.68 6.62
N PRO A 112 -22.79 10.27 5.59
CA PRO A 112 -23.33 11.41 4.88
C PRO A 112 -24.52 11.05 3.95
N ARG A 113 -24.65 9.77 3.58
CA ARG A 113 -25.69 9.24 2.68
C ARG A 113 -27.00 8.90 3.39
N LEU A 114 -26.98 8.67 4.69
CA LEU A 114 -28.16 8.33 5.51
C LEU A 114 -29.26 9.38 5.50
N THR A 115 -28.93 10.66 5.42
CA THR A 115 -29.92 11.76 5.47
C THR A 115 -30.98 11.68 4.39
N ARG A 116 -30.76 10.92 3.33
CA ARG A 116 -31.63 10.87 2.14
C ARG A 116 -32.35 9.54 1.92
N MET A 117 -31.89 8.47 2.52
CA MET A 117 -32.59 7.20 2.48
C MET A 117 -33.97 7.28 3.17
N TRP A 118 -34.13 8.24 4.09
CA TRP A 118 -35.33 8.40 4.92
C TRP A 118 -36.32 9.47 4.41
N THR A 119 -36.03 10.25 3.39
CA THR A 119 -36.91 11.29 2.85
C THR A 119 -38.22 10.73 2.26
N HIS A 120 -38.27 9.45 1.96
CA HIS A 120 -39.50 8.77 1.48
C HIS A 120 -40.47 8.44 2.61
N LEU A 121 -40.03 8.21 3.85
CA LEU A 121 -40.87 7.87 4.98
C LEU A 121 -41.47 9.10 5.68
N SER A 122 -40.81 10.26 5.61
CA SER A 122 -41.27 11.50 6.23
C SER A 122 -42.43 12.18 5.46
N ARG A 123 -42.64 11.85 4.17
CA ARG A 123 -43.69 12.42 3.33
C ARG A 123 -45.07 11.82 3.57
N ILE A 124 -45.19 10.72 4.32
CA ILE A 124 -46.44 9.99 4.47
C ILE A 124 -47.31 10.47 5.67
N ARG A 125 -46.73 11.29 6.59
CA ARG A 125 -47.52 11.87 7.72
C ARG A 125 -46.95 13.24 8.09
N GLY A 126 -47.62 14.30 7.76
CA GLY A 126 -47.21 15.58 8.24
C GLY A 126 -48.20 16.70 8.20
N GLY A 127 -48.64 17.17 9.34
CA GLY A 127 -49.13 18.53 9.56
C GLY A 127 -47.96 19.49 9.78
N ILE A 128 -48.15 20.76 9.48
CA ILE A 128 -47.20 21.86 9.67
C ILE A 128 -46.81 21.91 11.17
N GLY A 129 -45.50 21.69 11.50
CA GLY A 129 -44.94 21.96 12.82
C GLY A 129 -44.71 20.76 13.76
N LEU A 130 -45.04 19.52 13.37
CA LEU A 130 -44.71 18.35 14.17
C LEU A 130 -43.45 17.64 13.61
N ARG A 131 -42.39 17.57 14.39
CA ARG A 131 -41.26 16.68 14.14
C ARG A 131 -41.79 15.25 14.02
N GLY A 132 -41.82 14.72 12.80
CA GLY A 132 -42.30 13.37 12.56
C GLY A 132 -41.39 12.32 13.20
N PRO A 133 -41.90 11.12 13.54
CA PRO A 133 -41.07 10.03 14.11
C PRO A 133 -39.88 9.65 13.23
N GLY A 134 -39.88 9.99 11.93
CA GLY A 134 -38.79 9.76 11.00
C GLY A 134 -37.53 10.63 11.25
N GLU A 135 -37.68 11.90 11.67
CA GLU A 135 -36.53 12.76 11.99
C GLU A 135 -35.82 12.32 13.26
N THR A 136 -36.56 11.90 14.27
CA THR A 136 -35.97 11.37 15.53
C THR A 136 -35.28 10.04 15.32
N GLN A 137 -35.80 9.18 14.43
CA GLN A 137 -35.21 7.89 14.12
C GLN A 137 -33.92 8.07 13.31
N LEU A 138 -33.92 8.94 12.30
CA LEU A 138 -32.70 9.27 11.52
C LEU A 138 -31.58 9.83 12.43
N GLU A 139 -31.94 10.71 13.36
CA GLU A 139 -30.96 11.27 14.29
C GLU A 139 -30.43 10.20 15.26
N THR A 140 -31.27 9.30 15.70
CA THR A 140 -30.90 8.15 16.53
C THR A 140 -29.95 7.21 15.77
N ASP A 141 -30.25 6.88 14.52
CA ASP A 141 -29.41 6.04 13.66
C ASP A 141 -28.05 6.70 13.38
N ARG A 142 -28.04 8.00 13.07
CA ARG A 142 -26.78 8.77 12.91
C ARG A 142 -25.95 8.76 14.18
N ARG A 143 -26.56 8.89 15.34
CA ARG A 143 -25.88 8.85 16.65
C ARG A 143 -25.32 7.46 16.92
N ALA A 144 -26.07 6.41 16.60
CA ALA A 144 -25.61 5.02 16.73
C ALA A 144 -24.40 4.74 15.83
N ILE A 145 -24.45 5.18 14.56
CA ILE A 145 -23.32 5.02 13.61
C ILE A 145 -22.10 5.82 14.08
N ARG A 146 -22.25 7.07 14.50
CA ARG A 146 -21.12 7.85 15.04
C ARG A 146 -20.47 7.19 16.25
N ARG A 147 -21.29 6.63 17.16
CA ARG A 147 -20.76 5.85 18.30
C ARG A 147 -19.97 4.63 17.81
N LYS A 148 -20.51 3.89 16.84
CA LYS A 148 -19.83 2.72 16.27
C LYS A 148 -18.52 3.09 15.62
N ILE A 149 -18.46 4.18 14.84
CA ILE A 149 -17.23 4.75 14.26
C ILE A 149 -16.20 5.05 15.37
N SER A 150 -16.62 5.74 16.44
CA SER A 150 -15.71 6.07 17.55
C SER A 150 -15.16 4.82 18.25
N VAL A 151 -16.00 3.80 18.47
CA VAL A 151 -15.57 2.53 19.08
C VAL A 151 -14.60 1.78 18.18
N LEU A 152 -14.86 1.74 16.86
CA LEU A 152 -13.98 1.07 15.90
C LEU A 152 -12.63 1.76 15.81
N LYS A 153 -12.61 3.10 15.75
CA LYS A 153 -11.33 3.88 15.76
C LYS A 153 -10.49 3.55 16.97
N LYS A 154 -11.08 3.58 18.17
CA LYS A 154 -10.37 3.25 19.40
C LYS A 154 -9.81 1.82 19.38
N ARG A 155 -10.61 0.83 18.95
CA ARG A 155 -10.14 -0.56 18.85
C ARG A 155 -8.98 -0.72 17.86
N LEU A 156 -9.02 -0.01 16.74
CA LEU A 156 -7.93 -0.03 15.77
C LEU A 156 -6.66 0.64 16.31
N GLU A 157 -6.79 1.73 17.10
CA GLU A 157 -5.67 2.33 17.81
C GLU A 157 -5.04 1.35 18.82
N ASP A 158 -5.87 0.67 19.64
CA ASP A 158 -5.39 -0.36 20.59
C ASP A 158 -4.62 -1.49 19.86
N VAL A 159 -5.10 -1.93 18.68
CA VAL A 159 -4.43 -2.95 17.86
C VAL A 159 -3.10 -2.44 17.31
N ALA A 160 -3.04 -1.19 16.84
CA ALA A 160 -1.83 -0.57 16.32
C ALA A 160 -0.75 -0.46 17.41
N ASP A 161 -1.12 -0.04 18.62
CA ASP A 161 -0.22 0.05 19.77
C ASP A 161 0.31 -1.34 20.19
N HIS A 162 -0.55 -2.35 20.18
CA HIS A 162 -0.14 -3.71 20.49
C HIS A 162 0.87 -4.25 19.45
N ARG A 163 0.65 -4.00 18.15
CA ARG A 163 1.60 -4.33 17.08
C ARG A 163 2.92 -3.58 17.22
N ALA A 164 2.88 -2.28 17.56
CA ALA A 164 4.10 -1.49 17.77
C ALA A 164 4.96 -2.09 18.89
N ASN A 165 4.33 -2.54 19.99
CA ASN A 165 5.02 -3.20 21.08
C ASN A 165 5.60 -4.57 20.69
N GLN A 166 4.86 -5.38 19.94
CA GLN A 166 5.37 -6.66 19.40
C GLN A 166 6.55 -6.47 18.45
N ARG A 167 6.52 -5.42 17.60
CA ARG A 167 7.63 -5.10 16.69
C ARG A 167 8.90 -4.71 17.43
N ARG A 168 8.79 -3.98 18.55
CA ARG A 168 9.97 -3.62 19.39
C ARG A 168 10.71 -4.85 19.88
N GLY A 169 10.01 -5.96 20.16
CA GLY A 169 10.62 -7.23 20.56
C GLY A 169 11.25 -8.05 19.44
N ARG A 170 11.02 -7.70 18.16
CA ARG A 170 11.44 -8.48 16.99
C ARG A 170 12.38 -7.71 16.04
N ARG A 171 13.16 -6.76 16.55
CA ARG A 171 14.08 -5.93 15.76
C ARG A 171 15.34 -6.63 15.22
N ASP A 172 15.39 -7.95 15.32
CA ASP A 172 16.60 -8.72 15.02
C ASP A 172 16.87 -8.88 13.51
N LEU A 173 15.87 -8.70 12.65
CA LEU A 173 16.01 -8.86 11.21
C LEU A 173 15.65 -7.57 10.47
N PRO A 174 16.42 -7.18 9.44
CA PRO A 174 16.03 -6.10 8.53
C PRO A 174 14.64 -6.32 7.97
N SER A 175 13.86 -5.25 7.86
CA SER A 175 12.47 -5.30 7.41
C SER A 175 12.29 -4.56 6.10
N ALA A 176 11.57 -5.20 5.18
CA ALA A 176 11.21 -4.62 3.90
C ALA A 176 9.71 -4.75 3.65
N ALA A 177 9.09 -3.77 3.00
CA ALA A 177 7.69 -3.82 2.61
C ALA A 177 7.55 -3.74 1.08
N LEU A 178 6.70 -4.62 0.54
CA LEU A 178 6.27 -4.57 -0.86
C LEU A 178 5.18 -3.54 -1.00
N ILE A 179 5.42 -2.51 -1.78
CA ILE A 179 4.46 -1.46 -2.12
C ILE A 179 4.29 -1.43 -3.64
N GLY A 180 3.22 -0.84 -4.13
CA GLY A 180 2.99 -0.72 -5.57
C GLY A 180 1.52 -0.78 -5.92
N TYR A 181 1.24 -0.56 -7.19
CA TYR A 181 -0.12 -0.55 -7.70
C TYR A 181 -0.81 -1.91 -7.51
N THR A 182 -2.15 -1.91 -7.47
CA THR A 182 -2.88 -3.18 -7.41
C THR A 182 -2.56 -4.02 -8.63
N ASN A 183 -2.50 -5.33 -8.44
CA ASN A 183 -2.13 -6.30 -9.49
C ASN A 183 -0.73 -6.15 -10.12
N ALA A 184 0.20 -5.39 -9.52
CA ALA A 184 1.60 -5.32 -9.97
C ALA A 184 2.41 -6.60 -9.68
N GLY A 185 1.86 -7.56 -8.92
CA GLY A 185 2.50 -8.82 -8.60
C GLY A 185 3.24 -8.85 -7.25
N LYS A 186 2.85 -8.01 -6.28
CA LYS A 186 3.45 -7.97 -4.92
C LYS A 186 3.38 -9.32 -4.21
N SER A 187 2.20 -9.93 -4.14
CA SER A 187 1.99 -11.22 -3.50
C SER A 187 2.70 -12.37 -4.23
N SER A 188 2.76 -12.30 -5.57
CA SER A 188 3.55 -13.23 -6.39
C SER A 188 5.03 -13.10 -6.08
N MET A 189 5.52 -11.87 -5.86
CA MET A 189 6.91 -11.59 -5.49
C MET A 189 7.23 -12.16 -4.10
N LEU A 190 6.34 -11.96 -3.11
CA LEU A 190 6.50 -12.57 -1.79
C LEU A 190 6.56 -14.10 -1.90
N LYS A 191 5.67 -14.73 -2.68
CA LYS A 191 5.68 -16.17 -2.95
C LYS A 191 6.99 -16.64 -3.55
N ALA A 192 7.48 -15.97 -4.59
CA ALA A 192 8.72 -16.31 -5.29
C ALA A 192 9.97 -16.16 -4.41
N LEU A 193 9.99 -15.17 -3.52
CA LEU A 193 11.12 -14.93 -2.63
C LEU A 193 11.11 -15.83 -1.40
N SER A 194 9.95 -16.11 -0.81
CA SER A 194 9.84 -16.94 0.40
C SER A 194 9.90 -18.44 0.08
N GLY A 195 9.47 -18.85 -1.11
CA GLY A 195 9.29 -20.26 -1.46
C GLY A 195 8.03 -20.90 -0.86
N ASP A 196 7.24 -20.14 -0.11
CA ASP A 196 6.00 -20.62 0.49
C ASP A 196 4.90 -20.79 -0.57
N ASP A 197 4.00 -21.75 -0.37
CA ASP A 197 2.81 -21.89 -1.21
C ASP A 197 1.74 -20.87 -0.80
N LEU A 198 1.88 -19.66 -1.28
CA LEU A 198 0.94 -18.56 -1.04
C LEU A 198 -0.13 -18.56 -2.13
N PHE A 199 -1.36 -18.30 -1.70
CA PHE A 199 -2.48 -18.10 -2.61
C PHE A 199 -2.34 -16.73 -3.30
N VAL A 200 -2.28 -16.72 -4.61
CA VAL A 200 -2.16 -15.51 -5.45
C VAL A 200 -3.26 -15.54 -6.50
N GLU A 201 -3.97 -14.44 -6.66
CA GLU A 201 -4.98 -14.25 -7.71
C GLU A 201 -4.58 -13.09 -8.63
N ASP A 202 -4.88 -13.23 -9.93
CA ASP A 202 -4.75 -12.15 -10.92
C ASP A 202 -6.02 -11.29 -10.93
N ARG A 203 -6.26 -10.60 -9.81
CA ARG A 203 -7.39 -9.69 -9.59
C ARG A 203 -6.97 -8.48 -8.79
N LEU A 204 -7.69 -7.37 -8.98
CA LEU A 204 -7.45 -6.17 -8.19
C LEU A 204 -7.71 -6.44 -6.72
N PHE A 205 -6.86 -5.90 -5.83
CA PHE A 205 -6.98 -6.07 -4.38
C PHE A 205 -7.05 -7.55 -3.93
N ALA A 206 -6.24 -8.41 -4.58
CA ALA A 206 -6.12 -9.81 -4.16
C ALA A 206 -5.64 -9.93 -2.71
N THR A 207 -4.79 -9.01 -2.25
CA THR A 207 -4.30 -8.91 -0.86
C THR A 207 -4.90 -7.69 -0.18
N LEU A 208 -5.60 -7.92 0.93
CA LEU A 208 -6.10 -6.88 1.84
C LEU A 208 -5.44 -6.99 3.22
N ASP A 209 -5.26 -8.20 3.72
CA ASP A 209 -4.52 -8.48 4.95
C ASP A 209 -3.02 -8.51 4.67
N THR A 210 -2.23 -7.83 5.49
CA THR A 210 -0.77 -7.85 5.37
C THR A 210 -0.23 -9.26 5.69
N LEU A 211 0.68 -9.74 4.84
CA LEU A 211 1.32 -11.01 5.02
C LEU A 211 2.83 -10.83 5.14
N THR A 212 3.40 -11.25 6.27
CA THR A 212 4.84 -11.14 6.53
C THR A 212 5.50 -12.50 6.47
N ARG A 213 6.66 -12.59 5.79
CA ARG A 213 7.51 -13.77 5.71
C ARG A 213 8.97 -13.44 5.95
N GLU A 214 9.69 -14.39 6.51
CA GLU A 214 11.15 -14.34 6.53
C GLU A 214 11.67 -14.93 5.24
N VAL A 215 12.50 -14.16 4.55
CA VAL A 215 13.09 -14.54 3.26
C VAL A 215 14.59 -14.68 3.43
N ASP A 216 15.12 -15.83 3.05
CA ASP A 216 16.57 -16.05 2.93
C ASP A 216 17.07 -15.38 1.64
N VAL A 217 17.95 -14.38 1.79
CA VAL A 217 18.54 -13.66 0.67
C VAL A 217 19.95 -14.12 0.31
N GLY A 218 20.39 -15.22 0.94
CA GLY A 218 21.69 -15.84 0.74
C GLY A 218 22.80 -15.22 1.61
N GLY A 219 23.94 -15.91 1.71
CA GLY A 219 25.07 -15.47 2.52
C GLY A 219 24.80 -15.41 4.03
N GLY A 220 23.81 -16.17 4.53
CA GLY A 220 23.41 -16.14 5.94
C GLY A 220 22.55 -14.93 6.34
N TYR A 221 22.08 -14.14 5.36
CA TYR A 221 21.22 -13.00 5.59
C TYR A 221 19.74 -13.33 5.39
N ARG A 222 18.92 -12.87 6.31
CA ARG A 222 17.45 -12.95 6.22
C ARG A 222 16.84 -11.57 6.29
N VAL A 223 15.75 -11.39 5.57
CA VAL A 223 14.96 -10.15 5.55
C VAL A 223 13.51 -10.51 5.85
N ARG A 224 12.87 -9.72 6.70
CA ARG A 224 11.43 -9.81 6.91
C ARG A 224 10.72 -9.02 5.84
N LEU A 225 10.03 -9.71 4.94
CA LEU A 225 9.33 -9.11 3.82
C LEU A 225 7.82 -9.13 4.08
N THR A 226 7.18 -7.98 3.98
CA THR A 226 5.74 -7.81 4.20
C THR A 226 5.05 -7.40 2.91
N ASP A 227 4.05 -8.17 2.48
CA ASP A 227 3.12 -7.80 1.41
C ASP A 227 2.07 -6.84 1.94
N THR A 228 1.79 -5.78 1.19
CA THR A 228 0.83 -4.75 1.56
C THR A 228 -0.31 -4.63 0.55
N VAL A 229 -1.36 -3.92 0.92
CA VAL A 229 -2.47 -3.61 0.02
C VAL A 229 -1.97 -2.82 -1.19
N GLY A 230 -2.46 -3.16 -2.38
CA GLY A 230 -2.14 -2.44 -3.61
C GLY A 230 -2.79 -1.06 -3.65
N PHE A 231 -2.05 -0.09 -4.18
CA PHE A 231 -2.59 1.23 -4.49
C PHE A 231 -3.43 1.19 -5.77
N ILE A 232 -4.34 2.12 -5.87
CA ILE A 232 -5.15 2.34 -7.07
C ILE A 232 -5.40 3.84 -7.23
N ARG A 233 -5.61 4.25 -8.44
CA ARG A 233 -5.96 5.64 -8.76
C ARG A 233 -7.27 6.06 -8.06
N LYS A 234 -7.34 7.33 -7.65
CA LYS A 234 -8.52 7.91 -6.97
C LYS A 234 -8.94 7.12 -5.71
N LEU A 235 -7.97 6.56 -4.99
CA LEU A 235 -8.27 5.93 -3.70
C LEU A 235 -8.83 7.01 -2.75
N PRO A 236 -10.06 6.86 -2.24
CA PRO A 236 -10.65 7.87 -1.37
C PRO A 236 -9.85 8.06 -0.08
N HIS A 237 -9.64 9.32 0.35
CA HIS A 237 -8.83 9.64 1.54
C HIS A 237 -9.34 8.96 2.83
N HIS A 238 -10.66 8.74 2.97
CA HIS A 238 -11.19 8.00 4.11
C HIS A 238 -10.82 6.51 4.09
N LEU A 239 -10.65 5.91 2.89
CA LEU A 239 -10.11 4.56 2.76
C LEU A 239 -8.62 4.52 3.13
N VAL A 240 -7.83 5.49 2.67
CA VAL A 240 -6.42 5.62 3.07
C VAL A 240 -6.28 5.70 4.59
N ALA A 241 -7.14 6.50 5.24
CA ALA A 241 -7.16 6.61 6.70
C ALA A 241 -7.55 5.28 7.39
N SER A 242 -8.50 4.53 6.83
CA SER A 242 -8.92 3.23 7.36
C SER A 242 -7.86 2.14 7.16
N PHE A 243 -7.06 2.23 6.07
CA PHE A 243 -5.93 1.33 5.80
C PHE A 243 -4.60 1.81 6.40
N ARG A 244 -4.64 2.82 7.26
CA ARG A 244 -3.45 3.38 7.91
C ARG A 244 -2.60 2.30 8.59
N ALA A 245 -3.22 1.27 9.16
CA ALA A 245 -2.51 0.16 9.80
C ALA A 245 -1.73 -0.73 8.81
N THR A 246 -2.26 -0.98 7.59
CA THR A 246 -1.52 -1.68 6.53
C THR A 246 -0.39 -0.84 5.97
N LEU A 247 -0.59 0.48 5.89
CA LEU A 247 0.44 1.44 5.52
C LEU A 247 1.46 1.68 6.64
N GLU A 248 1.13 1.41 7.90
CA GLU A 248 2.06 1.42 9.02
C GLU A 248 3.16 0.36 8.90
N GLU A 249 2.88 -0.78 8.26
CA GLU A 249 3.93 -1.76 7.96
C GLU A 249 4.97 -1.19 6.96
N ALA A 250 4.53 -0.46 5.94
CA ALA A 250 5.43 0.27 5.05
C ALA A 250 6.20 1.38 5.80
N ARG A 251 5.53 2.06 6.75
CA ARG A 251 6.17 3.06 7.61
C ARG A 251 7.18 2.45 8.57
N ALA A 252 6.92 1.26 9.09
CA ALA A 252 7.80 0.56 10.02
C ALA A 252 8.97 -0.13 9.32
N ALA A 253 8.85 -0.48 8.04
CA ALA A 253 9.90 -1.13 7.27
C ALA A 253 11.11 -0.20 7.07
N GLU A 254 12.31 -0.77 7.06
CA GLU A 254 13.57 -0.06 6.79
C GLU A 254 13.79 0.15 5.30
N LEU A 255 13.21 -0.72 4.47
CA LEU A 255 13.33 -0.74 3.02
C LEU A 255 11.96 -0.84 2.37
N LEU A 256 11.74 -0.12 1.28
CA LEU A 256 10.55 -0.21 0.46
C LEU A 256 10.90 -0.83 -0.89
N LEU A 257 10.16 -1.86 -1.30
CA LEU A 257 10.23 -2.46 -2.62
C LEU A 257 9.02 -1.98 -3.43
N HIS A 258 9.22 -1.04 -4.33
CA HIS A 258 8.18 -0.55 -5.21
C HIS A 258 8.04 -1.49 -6.39
N VAL A 259 7.04 -2.37 -6.35
CA VAL A 259 6.74 -3.34 -7.41
C VAL A 259 5.84 -2.69 -8.45
N ILE A 260 6.30 -2.72 -9.70
CA ILE A 260 5.69 -2.05 -10.86
C ILE A 260 5.41 -3.11 -11.92
N ASP A 261 4.24 -3.07 -12.54
CA ASP A 261 3.92 -3.89 -13.71
C ASP A 261 4.56 -3.26 -14.95
N ALA A 262 5.70 -3.80 -15.39
CA ALA A 262 6.45 -3.29 -16.54
C ALA A 262 5.70 -3.43 -17.86
N SER A 263 4.75 -4.37 -17.95
CA SER A 263 3.96 -4.62 -19.15
C SER A 263 2.78 -3.65 -19.34
N HIS A 264 2.43 -2.92 -18.28
CA HIS A 264 1.29 -2.01 -18.32
C HIS A 264 1.62 -0.73 -19.11
N PRO A 265 0.84 -0.32 -20.12
CA PRO A 265 1.17 0.85 -20.96
C PRO A 265 1.21 2.19 -20.21
N ALA A 266 0.58 2.27 -19.03
CA ALA A 266 0.58 3.46 -18.18
C ALA A 266 1.38 3.23 -16.86
N TRP A 267 2.46 2.43 -16.90
CA TRP A 267 3.25 2.10 -15.72
C TRP A 267 3.86 3.36 -15.04
N GLU A 268 4.29 4.34 -15.84
CA GLU A 268 4.83 5.61 -15.30
C GLU A 268 3.80 6.34 -14.44
N HIS A 269 2.57 6.43 -14.92
CA HIS A 269 1.48 7.05 -14.16
C HIS A 269 1.13 6.24 -12.90
N GLN A 270 1.22 4.90 -12.94
CA GLN A 270 1.04 4.07 -11.75
C GLN A 270 2.13 4.33 -10.71
N VAL A 271 3.38 4.52 -11.14
CA VAL A 271 4.49 4.93 -10.27
C VAL A 271 4.19 6.27 -9.61
N GLU A 272 3.78 7.29 -10.39
CA GLU A 272 3.40 8.60 -9.84
C GLU A 272 2.31 8.51 -8.77
N VAL A 273 1.26 7.71 -9.01
CA VAL A 273 0.17 7.52 -8.03
C VAL A 273 0.70 6.97 -6.70
N VAL A 274 1.59 5.99 -6.75
CA VAL A 274 2.17 5.38 -5.55
C VAL A 274 3.11 6.35 -4.84
N GLU A 275 3.99 7.03 -5.58
CA GLU A 275 4.93 8.01 -5.03
C GLU A 275 4.22 9.18 -4.35
N ASN A 276 3.14 9.71 -4.95
CA ASN A 276 2.34 10.77 -4.35
C ASN A 276 1.74 10.34 -3.00
N VAL A 277 1.23 9.11 -2.88
CA VAL A 277 0.72 8.60 -1.60
C VAL A 277 1.85 8.44 -0.58
N LEU A 278 3.03 7.95 -0.99
CA LEU A 278 4.18 7.84 -0.09
C LEU A 278 4.69 9.21 0.38
N GLU A 279 4.62 10.23 -0.49
CA GLU A 279 4.95 11.63 -0.16
C GLU A 279 3.96 12.20 0.85
N GLU A 280 2.64 12.02 0.63
CA GLU A 280 1.59 12.42 1.59
C GLU A 280 1.79 11.75 2.97
N MET A 281 2.31 10.54 2.99
CA MET A 281 2.64 9.82 4.22
C MET A 281 3.95 10.25 4.87
N GLY A 282 4.76 11.08 4.20
CA GLY A 282 6.10 11.49 4.63
C GLY A 282 7.14 10.37 4.58
N LEU A 283 6.93 9.33 3.78
CA LEU A 283 7.83 8.18 3.64
C LEU A 283 8.81 8.33 2.48
N TYR A 284 8.52 9.21 1.54
CA TYR A 284 9.27 9.44 0.32
C TYR A 284 9.35 10.94 0.05
N GLU A 285 10.53 11.40 -0.38
CA GLU A 285 10.69 12.69 -1.04
C GLU A 285 11.23 12.42 -2.44
N PRO A 286 10.69 13.02 -3.51
CA PRO A 286 11.21 12.84 -4.85
C PRO A 286 12.70 13.19 -4.87
N GLY A 287 13.55 12.18 -5.00
CA GLY A 287 14.99 12.36 -5.03
C GLY A 287 15.40 12.99 -6.34
N GLY A 288 16.10 14.14 -6.30
CA GLY A 288 17.11 14.68 -7.18
C GLY A 288 17.19 14.35 -8.68
N GLY A 289 16.13 13.94 -9.32
CA GLY A 289 15.99 13.95 -10.77
C GLY A 289 15.20 15.21 -11.13
N LYS A 290 15.84 16.12 -11.85
CA LYS A 290 15.32 17.42 -12.27
C LYS A 290 13.86 17.35 -12.71
N ARG A 291 12.94 17.83 -11.86
CA ARG A 291 11.69 18.38 -12.37
C ARG A 291 12.00 19.81 -12.81
N ASP A 292 11.91 20.03 -14.11
CA ASP A 292 12.02 21.36 -14.70
C ASP A 292 11.02 22.33 -14.05
N ALA A 293 11.52 23.54 -13.83
CA ALA A 293 10.81 24.67 -13.28
C ALA A 293 9.58 25.00 -14.13
N GLY A 294 8.39 24.76 -13.60
CA GLY A 294 7.15 25.16 -14.27
C GLY A 294 5.90 24.92 -13.44
N SER A 295 5.78 25.55 -12.30
CA SER A 295 4.61 26.27 -11.78
C SER A 295 4.76 26.54 -10.28
N GLY A 296 5.29 27.70 -9.99
CA GLY A 296 5.31 28.23 -8.63
C GLY A 296 3.90 28.58 -8.16
N LYS A 297 3.45 27.92 -7.10
CA LYS A 297 2.61 28.52 -6.06
C LYS A 297 2.90 27.76 -4.77
N ARG A 298 3.88 28.22 -4.03
CA ARG A 298 4.05 27.88 -2.61
C ARG A 298 3.00 28.67 -1.84
N ASP A 299 1.96 28.01 -1.37
CA ASP A 299 1.11 28.56 -0.34
C ASP A 299 1.84 28.53 1.00
N ALA A 300 2.40 29.68 1.35
CA ALA A 300 2.94 29.96 2.67
C ALA A 300 1.77 30.19 3.66
N ARG A 301 1.22 29.13 4.23
CA ARG A 301 0.34 29.21 5.40
C ARG A 301 0.38 27.89 6.17
N SER A 302 1.25 27.83 7.17
CA SER A 302 0.95 27.29 8.49
C SER A 302 2.24 27.23 9.32
N GLY A 303 2.56 28.33 9.97
CA GLY A 303 3.52 28.37 11.05
C GLY A 303 2.87 27.83 12.33
N LYS A 304 3.13 26.60 12.67
CA LYS A 304 3.21 26.10 14.06
C LYS A 304 4.20 24.94 14.04
N ARG A 305 5.41 25.23 14.48
CA ARG A 305 6.43 24.19 14.75
C ARG A 305 6.08 23.59 16.11
N ASP A 306 5.50 22.40 16.10
CA ASP A 306 5.53 21.54 17.28
C ASP A 306 6.93 20.97 17.41
N ALA A 307 7.64 21.43 18.42
CA ALA A 307 8.94 20.90 18.83
C ALA A 307 8.73 19.49 19.43
N GLY A 308 9.16 18.46 18.71
CA GLY A 308 9.17 17.08 19.21
C GLY A 308 8.90 15.98 18.19
N CYS A 309 8.62 16.29 16.93
CA CYS A 309 8.48 15.27 15.91
C CYS A 309 9.83 15.06 15.22
N GLU A 310 10.52 13.98 15.54
CA GLU A 310 11.66 13.51 14.75
C GLU A 310 11.21 13.39 13.29
N ARG A 311 11.93 14.03 12.36
CA ARG A 311 11.66 13.87 10.93
C ARG A 311 11.78 12.38 10.61
N PRO A 312 10.78 11.75 9.98
CA PRO A 312 10.92 10.36 9.61
C PRO A 312 12.16 10.20 8.75
N GLU A 313 13.03 9.26 9.11
CA GLU A 313 14.21 8.91 8.31
C GLU A 313 13.75 8.55 6.89
N ARG A 314 14.39 9.18 5.89
CA ARG A 314 14.14 8.91 4.48
C ARG A 314 14.35 7.43 4.20
N LYS A 315 13.32 6.77 3.70
CA LYS A 315 13.41 5.35 3.40
C LYS A 315 14.06 5.11 2.05
N ARG A 316 14.88 4.07 1.99
CA ARG A 316 15.44 3.60 0.73
C ARG A 316 14.36 2.87 -0.06
N VAL A 317 14.10 3.31 -1.29
CA VAL A 317 13.17 2.66 -2.22
C VAL A 317 13.97 1.91 -3.28
N ILE A 318 13.63 0.64 -3.50
CA ILE A 318 14.12 -0.16 -4.62
C ILE A 318 12.95 -0.33 -5.59
N TYR A 319 13.15 0.07 -6.85
CA TYR A 319 12.16 -0.09 -7.90
C TYR A 319 12.31 -1.46 -8.55
N VAL A 320 11.21 -2.24 -8.50
CA VAL A 320 11.17 -3.62 -9.00
C VAL A 320 10.16 -3.69 -10.13
N PHE A 321 10.63 -3.69 -11.37
CA PHE A 321 9.82 -3.82 -12.56
C PHE A 321 9.53 -5.31 -12.79
N ASN A 322 8.30 -5.70 -12.52
CA ASN A 322 7.82 -7.08 -12.61
C ASN A 322 7.10 -7.33 -13.94
N LYS A 323 6.79 -8.60 -14.22
CA LYS A 323 6.15 -9.09 -15.45
C LYS A 323 7.01 -8.86 -16.70
N ALA A 324 8.32 -8.94 -16.56
CA ALA A 324 9.28 -8.78 -17.65
C ALA A 324 9.09 -9.82 -18.78
N ASP A 325 8.47 -10.95 -18.49
CA ASP A 325 8.10 -12.00 -19.45
C ASP A 325 7.07 -11.53 -20.49
N LEU A 326 6.35 -10.45 -20.23
CA LEU A 326 5.38 -9.85 -21.13
C LEU A 326 5.97 -8.72 -21.99
N LEU A 327 7.22 -8.32 -21.75
CA LEU A 327 7.90 -7.29 -22.52
C LEU A 327 8.45 -7.84 -23.83
N PRO A 328 8.34 -7.10 -24.95
CA PRO A 328 8.94 -7.52 -26.22
C PRO A 328 10.47 -7.49 -26.19
N ASP A 329 11.09 -6.54 -25.49
CA ASP A 329 12.52 -6.41 -25.29
C ASP A 329 12.82 -5.97 -23.84
N PRO A 330 13.06 -6.93 -22.94
CA PRO A 330 13.35 -6.64 -21.53
C PRO A 330 14.64 -5.85 -21.32
N ASP A 331 15.66 -6.04 -22.15
CA ASP A 331 16.98 -5.40 -21.99
C ASP A 331 16.91 -3.92 -22.37
N ALA A 332 16.32 -3.59 -23.50
CA ALA A 332 16.08 -2.20 -23.90
C ALA A 332 15.17 -1.47 -22.88
N PHE A 333 14.16 -2.15 -22.34
CA PHE A 333 13.31 -1.59 -21.29
C PHE A 333 14.12 -1.28 -20.03
N LEU A 334 14.99 -2.19 -19.59
CA LEU A 334 15.82 -1.99 -18.40
C LEU A 334 16.82 -0.84 -18.56
N GLU A 335 17.43 -0.69 -19.74
CA GLU A 335 18.29 0.45 -20.04
C GLU A 335 17.52 1.76 -19.93
N HIS A 336 16.35 1.83 -20.54
CA HIS A 336 15.49 3.01 -20.50
C HIS A 336 15.08 3.39 -19.06
N VAL A 337 14.62 2.43 -18.24
CA VAL A 337 14.18 2.76 -16.89
C VAL A 337 15.34 3.11 -15.95
N ARG A 338 16.56 2.60 -16.19
CA ARG A 338 17.74 2.93 -15.39
C ARG A 338 18.23 4.37 -15.56
N GLU A 339 17.86 5.06 -16.61
CA GLU A 339 18.10 6.50 -16.74
C GLU A 339 17.45 7.31 -15.61
N HIS A 340 16.27 6.87 -15.16
CA HIS A 340 15.48 7.54 -14.10
C HIS A 340 15.56 6.81 -12.76
N TYR A 341 15.76 5.50 -12.78
CA TYR A 341 15.81 4.60 -11.61
C TYR A 341 17.12 3.76 -11.64
N PRO A 342 18.26 4.33 -11.26
CA PRO A 342 19.60 3.70 -11.44
C PRO A 342 19.75 2.31 -10.82
N HIS A 343 18.97 2.01 -9.79
CA HIS A 343 18.98 0.73 -9.07
C HIS A 343 17.74 -0.14 -9.38
N ALA A 344 17.10 0.09 -10.54
CA ALA A 344 15.96 -0.69 -10.97
C ALA A 344 16.35 -2.17 -11.19
N VAL A 345 15.48 -3.04 -10.69
CA VAL A 345 15.59 -4.49 -10.88
C VAL A 345 14.43 -4.95 -11.77
N LEU A 346 14.75 -5.67 -12.84
CA LEU A 346 13.74 -6.26 -13.71
C LEU A 346 13.51 -7.72 -13.31
N THR A 347 12.22 -8.08 -13.10
CA THR A 347 11.85 -9.40 -12.59
C THR A 347 10.68 -10.00 -13.37
N SER A 348 10.54 -11.31 -13.29
CA SER A 348 9.31 -12.03 -13.60
C SER A 348 9.05 -13.06 -12.52
N THR A 349 7.83 -13.06 -12.01
CA THR A 349 7.36 -14.06 -11.04
C THR A 349 6.61 -15.21 -11.71
N HIS A 350 6.51 -15.22 -13.05
CA HIS A 350 5.89 -16.30 -13.79
C HIS A 350 6.77 -17.56 -13.76
N PRO A 351 6.24 -18.74 -13.39
CA PRO A 351 7.04 -19.97 -13.20
C PRO A 351 7.80 -20.45 -14.45
N ALA A 352 7.29 -20.15 -15.64
CA ALA A 352 7.92 -20.51 -16.91
C ALA A 352 8.91 -19.46 -17.44
N SER A 353 9.05 -18.34 -16.74
CA SER A 353 9.93 -17.25 -17.18
C SER A 353 11.38 -17.58 -16.80
N ARG A 354 12.21 -17.80 -17.80
CA ARG A 354 13.66 -17.84 -17.67
C ARG A 354 14.22 -16.55 -18.23
N ILE A 355 14.45 -15.57 -17.35
CA ILE A 355 15.21 -14.37 -17.72
C ILE A 355 16.70 -14.74 -17.67
N PRO A 356 17.41 -14.80 -18.81
CA PRO A 356 18.73 -15.43 -18.90
C PRO A 356 19.90 -14.58 -18.36
N HIS A 357 19.64 -13.36 -17.85
CA HIS A 357 20.71 -12.45 -17.48
C HIS A 357 21.10 -12.48 -16.00
N PRO A 358 22.41 -12.53 -15.70
CA PRO A 358 22.91 -12.38 -14.33
C PRO A 358 22.48 -11.01 -13.73
N GLY A 359 21.90 -11.03 -12.53
CA GLY A 359 21.43 -9.82 -11.85
C GLY A 359 20.00 -9.39 -12.18
N MET A 360 19.30 -10.12 -13.05
CA MET A 360 17.86 -9.99 -13.30
C MET A 360 17.07 -11.12 -12.66
N GLY A 361 15.74 -10.97 -12.65
CA GLY A 361 14.85 -11.96 -12.07
C GLY A 361 14.84 -11.94 -10.54
N VAL A 362 14.27 -12.99 -9.96
CA VAL A 362 14.13 -13.13 -8.50
C VAL A 362 15.49 -13.20 -7.81
N GLU A 363 16.50 -13.84 -8.43
CA GLU A 363 17.86 -13.94 -7.89
C GLU A 363 18.58 -12.58 -7.93
N GLY A 364 18.38 -11.76 -8.97
CA GLY A 364 18.87 -10.39 -9.02
C GLY A 364 18.30 -9.55 -7.87
N LEU A 365 17.00 -9.68 -7.61
CA LEU A 365 16.35 -9.02 -6.49
C LEU A 365 16.88 -9.53 -5.12
N ARG A 366 17.12 -10.85 -4.96
CA ARG A 366 17.76 -11.41 -3.77
C ARG A 366 19.12 -10.77 -3.51
N SER A 367 19.93 -10.60 -4.55
CA SER A 367 21.25 -9.97 -4.44
C SER A 367 21.16 -8.51 -3.97
N VAL A 368 20.22 -7.74 -4.49
CA VAL A 368 19.97 -6.34 -4.08
C VAL A 368 19.46 -6.27 -2.65
N LEU A 369 18.54 -7.17 -2.26
CA LEU A 369 18.04 -7.28 -0.89
C LEU A 369 19.17 -7.64 0.09
N ARG A 370 20.04 -8.59 -0.28
CA ARG A 370 21.20 -8.96 0.52
C ARG A 370 22.14 -7.78 0.72
N ALA A 371 22.52 -7.07 -0.35
CA ALA A 371 23.37 -5.89 -0.27
C ALA A 371 22.75 -4.80 0.62
N SER A 372 21.43 -4.63 0.55
CA SER A 372 20.71 -3.68 1.41
C SER A 372 20.68 -4.13 2.87
N ALA A 373 20.45 -5.43 3.13
CA ALA A 373 20.49 -5.99 4.48
C ALA A 373 21.90 -5.90 5.09
N GLN A 374 22.94 -6.10 4.27
CA GLN A 374 24.33 -5.91 4.68
C GLN A 374 24.62 -4.44 5.05
N ALA A 375 24.13 -3.50 4.24
CA ALA A 375 24.34 -2.07 4.49
C ALA A 375 23.64 -1.58 5.78
N LEU A 376 22.56 -2.23 6.20
CA LEU A 376 21.82 -1.91 7.43
C LEU A 376 22.51 -2.45 8.69
N ARG A 377 23.43 -3.43 8.56
CA ARG A 377 24.19 -3.93 9.70
C ARG A 377 25.39 -3.01 9.97
N PRO A 378 25.55 -2.49 11.20
CA PRO A 378 26.69 -1.66 11.53
C PRO A 378 28.00 -2.46 11.45
N VAL A 379 29.04 -1.83 10.95
CA VAL A 379 30.41 -2.34 11.03
C VAL A 379 30.94 -2.00 12.42
N ALA A 380 31.37 -3.00 13.14
CA ALA A 380 31.93 -2.83 14.49
C ALA A 380 33.33 -3.44 14.57
N ARG A 381 34.22 -2.76 15.29
CA ARG A 381 35.48 -3.26 15.74
C ARG A 381 35.32 -3.81 17.14
N ILE A 382 35.57 -5.09 17.32
CA ILE A 382 35.31 -5.84 18.54
C ILE A 382 36.61 -6.39 19.05
N GLN A 383 36.99 -6.07 20.29
CA GLN A 383 38.21 -6.53 20.93
C GLN A 383 37.88 -7.71 21.85
N VAL A 384 38.30 -8.91 21.46
CA VAL A 384 38.04 -10.16 22.16
C VAL A 384 39.34 -10.72 22.74
N PRO A 385 39.44 -11.07 24.03
CA PRO A 385 40.60 -11.76 24.57
C PRO A 385 40.89 -13.07 23.81
N VAL A 386 42.16 -13.33 23.47
CA VAL A 386 42.59 -14.56 22.76
C VAL A 386 42.11 -15.83 23.47
N ALA A 387 41.98 -15.77 24.79
CA ALA A 387 41.54 -16.91 25.61
C ALA A 387 40.05 -17.25 25.37
N ASP A 388 39.24 -16.34 24.82
CA ASP A 388 37.82 -16.56 24.57
C ASP A 388 37.54 -17.05 23.13
N GLY A 389 38.11 -18.20 22.78
CA GLY A 389 37.90 -18.84 21.48
C GLY A 389 36.43 -19.15 21.16
N LYS A 390 35.58 -19.30 22.19
CA LYS A 390 34.13 -19.52 21.96
C LYS A 390 33.45 -18.29 21.40
N LEU A 391 33.84 -17.11 21.88
CA LEU A 391 33.28 -15.85 21.40
C LEU A 391 33.78 -15.55 19.99
N ILE A 392 35.04 -15.80 19.69
CA ILE A 392 35.59 -15.66 18.35
C ILE A 392 34.86 -16.57 17.36
N ALA A 393 34.65 -17.84 17.72
CA ALA A 393 33.90 -18.79 16.89
C ALA A 393 32.42 -18.36 16.72
N ALA A 394 31.81 -17.76 17.74
CA ALA A 394 30.45 -17.23 17.65
C ALA A 394 30.39 -16.01 16.70
N LEU A 395 31.36 -15.11 16.73
CA LEU A 395 31.47 -14.00 15.81
C LEU A 395 31.60 -14.47 14.36
N HIS A 396 32.43 -15.47 14.10
CA HIS A 396 32.54 -16.05 12.75
C HIS A 396 31.25 -16.73 12.26
N ARG A 397 30.47 -17.32 13.16
CA ARG A 397 29.20 -17.97 12.81
C ARG A 397 28.06 -16.98 12.62
N ASP A 398 27.96 -15.96 13.50
CA ASP A 398 26.77 -15.11 13.65
C ASP A 398 26.97 -13.71 13.05
N SER A 399 28.18 -13.42 12.47
CA SER A 399 28.49 -12.14 11.85
C SER A 399 29.37 -12.29 10.59
N GLU A 400 29.42 -11.24 9.77
CA GLU A 400 30.29 -11.18 8.59
C GLU A 400 31.63 -10.57 9.01
N VAL A 401 32.62 -11.42 9.25
CA VAL A 401 33.96 -10.99 9.62
C VAL A 401 34.70 -10.45 8.38
N MET A 402 35.12 -9.19 8.43
CA MET A 402 35.83 -8.48 7.35
C MET A 402 37.34 -8.55 7.54
N SER A 403 37.80 -8.43 8.78
CA SER A 403 39.22 -8.57 9.13
C SER A 403 39.36 -9.06 10.57
N GLU A 404 40.44 -9.79 10.81
CA GLU A 404 40.86 -10.28 12.12
C GLU A 404 42.34 -10.03 12.30
N VAL A 405 42.71 -9.34 13.37
CA VAL A 405 44.11 -9.02 13.67
C VAL A 405 44.39 -9.31 15.14
N GLN A 406 45.41 -10.05 15.46
CA GLN A 406 45.84 -10.31 16.82
C GLN A 406 46.92 -9.31 17.25
N VAL A 407 46.65 -8.58 18.33
CA VAL A 407 47.56 -7.59 18.91
C VAL A 407 47.57 -7.74 20.44
N ASP A 408 48.74 -7.88 21.04
CA ASP A 408 48.95 -7.85 22.49
C ASP A 408 47.98 -8.72 23.33
N GLY A 409 47.71 -9.96 22.88
CA GLY A 409 46.82 -10.90 23.62
C GLY A 409 45.32 -10.67 23.43
N VAL A 410 44.96 -9.75 22.52
CA VAL A 410 43.59 -9.45 22.12
C VAL A 410 43.44 -9.72 20.62
N VAL A 411 42.32 -10.33 20.23
CA VAL A 411 41.93 -10.45 18.83
C VAL A 411 40.97 -9.30 18.51
N GLU A 412 41.37 -8.43 17.61
CA GLU A 412 40.54 -7.36 17.07
C GLU A 412 39.82 -7.88 15.83
N VAL A 413 38.50 -8.02 15.93
CA VAL A 413 37.64 -8.47 14.85
C VAL A 413 36.84 -7.30 14.31
N THR A 414 37.05 -6.95 13.05
CA THR A 414 36.16 -6.01 12.35
C THR A 414 35.09 -6.80 11.62
N ALA A 415 33.84 -6.63 12.02
CA ALA A 415 32.74 -7.40 11.47
C ALA A 415 31.46 -6.56 11.30
N ARG A 416 30.62 -6.96 10.35
CA ARG A 416 29.22 -6.50 10.28
C ARG A 416 28.37 -7.35 11.21
N VAL A 417 27.80 -6.71 12.23
CA VAL A 417 27.19 -7.41 13.35
C VAL A 417 25.77 -6.90 13.59
N GLU A 418 24.88 -7.79 13.97
CA GLU A 418 23.54 -7.40 14.39
C GLU A 418 23.56 -6.55 15.67
N ALA A 419 22.72 -5.50 15.71
CA ALA A 419 22.64 -4.59 16.86
C ALA A 419 22.40 -5.31 18.19
N ARG A 420 21.66 -6.43 18.18
CA ARG A 420 21.41 -7.26 19.37
C ARG A 420 22.69 -7.96 19.86
N LEU A 421 23.49 -8.48 18.95
CA LEU A 421 24.77 -9.12 19.32
C LEU A 421 25.74 -8.09 19.89
N LEU A 422 25.79 -6.88 19.31
CA LEU A 422 26.57 -5.75 19.87
C LEU A 422 26.13 -5.39 21.29
N GLY A 423 24.81 -5.38 21.54
CA GLY A 423 24.28 -5.14 22.89
C GLY A 423 24.70 -6.24 23.89
N LYS A 424 24.66 -7.51 23.51
CA LYS A 424 25.12 -8.63 24.33
C LYS A 424 26.62 -8.56 24.62
N LEU A 425 27.44 -8.26 23.61
CA LEU A 425 28.88 -8.12 23.74
C LEU A 425 29.25 -7.02 24.73
N ARG A 426 28.59 -5.87 24.65
CA ARG A 426 28.80 -4.77 25.61
C ARG A 426 28.39 -5.16 27.03
N GLN A 427 27.29 -5.91 27.21
CA GLN A 427 26.88 -6.41 28.51
C GLN A 427 27.87 -7.42 29.13
N GLN A 428 28.62 -8.14 28.28
CA GLN A 428 29.68 -9.05 28.68
C GLN A 428 31.01 -8.35 28.93
N GLY A 429 31.08 -7.03 28.85
CA GLY A 429 32.29 -6.25 29.08
C GLY A 429 33.25 -6.21 27.88
N ILE A 430 32.82 -6.64 26.71
CA ILE A 430 33.61 -6.62 25.46
C ILE A 430 33.62 -5.19 24.90
N THR A 431 34.84 -4.72 24.56
CA THR A 431 34.99 -3.41 23.90
C THR A 431 34.48 -3.48 22.48
N VAL A 432 33.49 -2.63 22.17
CA VAL A 432 32.85 -2.56 20.85
C VAL A 432 32.83 -1.11 20.38
N GLU A 433 33.55 -0.82 19.34
CA GLU A 433 33.56 0.46 18.63
C GLU A 433 32.75 0.29 17.32
N ILE A 434 31.74 1.14 17.12
CA ILE A 434 30.96 1.14 15.87
C ILE A 434 31.63 2.12 14.91
N SER A 435 32.02 1.62 13.74
CA SER A 435 32.46 2.48 12.64
C SER A 435 31.19 3.00 11.94
N VAL A 436 31.05 4.33 11.90
CA VAL A 436 29.94 5.03 11.23
C VAL A 436 30.15 5.02 9.72
#